data_e440c9e8fe4a3f48950041790eed6a02
#
_entry.id   e440c9e8fe4a3f48950041790eed6a02
#
_cell.length_a   1.000
_cell.length_b   1.000
_cell.length_c   1.000
_cell.angle_alpha   90.00
_cell.angle_beta   90.00
_cell.angle_gamma   90.00
#
_symmetry.space_group_name_H-M   'P 1'
#
loop_
_entity.id
_entity.type
_entity.pdbx_description
1 polymer ?
#
loop_
_entity_poly.entity_id
_entity_poly.type
_entity_poly.pdbx_seq_one_letter_code
_entity_poly.pdbx_strand_id
1 'polypeptide(L)'
;MRIRRDALVGAVVVVAAAVVALAPSASATPSSGVTVEPLAQVDVSGFSPFTSLPSKFTFRRITIAPGGTLGWHYHDSNVFAVVTAGEVTRYETDCVPTTYSAGQGLSETFGPDHVHVGRNLGNAPAELYVAYVNRANEPLFVDAPAPDCP
;
A
#
# COMPACT_ATOMS: atom_id res chain seq x y z
N MET A 1 -12.59 -7.51 85.19
CA MET A 1 -13.40 -7.74 83.95
C MET A 1 -12.82 -6.84 82.90
N ARG A 2 -11.97 -7.40 81.94
CA ARG A 2 -11.29 -6.64 80.89
C ARG A 2 -12.00 -6.94 79.58
N ILE A 3 -12.60 -5.88 79.00
CA ILE A 3 -13.24 -5.96 77.66
C ILE A 3 -12.17 -5.75 76.60
N ARG A 4 -11.92 -6.75 75.77
CA ARG A 4 -11.10 -6.61 74.56
C ARG A 4 -11.95 -5.96 73.48
N ARG A 5 -11.45 -4.87 72.89
CA ARG A 5 -12.00 -4.26 71.69
C ARG A 5 -11.24 -4.85 70.50
N ASP A 6 -11.88 -5.71 69.75
CA ASP A 6 -11.34 -6.21 68.47
C ASP A 6 -11.62 -5.16 67.37
N ALA A 7 -10.54 -4.60 66.85
CA ALA A 7 -10.60 -3.67 65.74
C ALA A 7 -10.70 -4.45 64.40
N LEU A 8 -11.82 -4.36 63.73
CA LEU A 8 -12.01 -4.84 62.35
C LEU A 8 -11.26 -3.90 61.38
N VAL A 9 -10.17 -4.37 60.80
CA VAL A 9 -9.49 -3.69 59.69
C VAL A 9 -10.16 -4.11 58.39
N GLY A 10 -10.98 -3.20 57.84
CA GLY A 10 -11.58 -3.39 56.53
C GLY A 10 -10.55 -3.14 55.41
N ALA A 11 -10.23 -4.17 54.64
CA ALA A 11 -9.40 -4.02 53.45
C ALA A 11 -10.24 -3.41 52.30
N VAL A 12 -9.89 -2.23 51.85
CA VAL A 12 -10.47 -1.61 50.64
C VAL A 12 -9.72 -2.13 49.45
N VAL A 13 -10.36 -2.98 48.62
CA VAL A 13 -9.83 -3.44 47.33
C VAL A 13 -10.17 -2.39 46.29
N VAL A 14 -9.16 -1.63 45.83
CA VAL A 14 -9.29 -0.71 44.69
C VAL A 14 -9.09 -1.51 43.41
N VAL A 15 -10.17 -1.77 42.70
CA VAL A 15 -10.13 -2.35 41.33
C VAL A 15 -9.83 -1.23 40.35
N ALA A 16 -8.59 -1.16 39.89
CA ALA A 16 -8.21 -0.27 38.78
C ALA A 16 -8.71 -0.87 37.45
N ALA A 17 -9.76 -0.28 36.89
CA ALA A 17 -10.19 -0.60 35.53
C ALA A 17 -9.19 -0.04 34.51
N ALA A 18 -8.40 -0.90 33.86
CA ALA A 18 -7.54 -0.52 32.75
C ALA A 18 -8.44 -0.26 31.52
N VAL A 19 -8.55 1.01 31.12
CA VAL A 19 -9.17 1.39 29.85
C VAL A 19 -8.15 1.08 28.74
N VAL A 20 -8.36 -0.01 28.03
CA VAL A 20 -7.62 -0.31 26.79
C VAL A 20 -8.17 0.60 25.71
N ALA A 21 -7.45 1.68 25.40
CA ALA A 21 -7.74 2.49 24.24
C ALA A 21 -7.44 1.67 22.98
N LEU A 22 -8.47 1.23 22.26
CA LEU A 22 -8.35 0.67 20.93
C LEU A 22 -7.89 1.81 19.99
N ALA A 23 -6.64 1.76 19.56
CA ALA A 23 -6.17 2.64 18.50
C ALA A 23 -7.00 2.34 17.23
N PRO A 24 -7.47 3.37 16.50
CA PRO A 24 -8.16 3.14 15.24
C PRO A 24 -7.22 2.39 14.30
N SER A 25 -7.68 1.26 13.76
CA SER A 25 -6.96 0.54 12.72
C SER A 25 -6.87 1.45 11.50
N ALA A 26 -5.67 1.78 11.04
CA ALA A 26 -5.48 2.50 9.79
C ALA A 26 -6.08 1.65 8.66
N SER A 27 -7.11 2.19 7.98
CA SER A 27 -7.73 1.52 6.83
C SER A 27 -6.88 1.70 5.59
N ALA A 28 -6.79 0.65 4.78
CA ALA A 28 -6.25 0.75 3.43
C ALA A 28 -7.00 1.81 2.63
N THR A 29 -6.28 2.58 1.80
CA THR A 29 -6.88 3.61 0.94
C THR A 29 -7.23 3.01 -0.42
N PRO A 30 -8.52 2.91 -0.77
CA PRO A 30 -8.91 2.32 -2.05
C PRO A 30 -8.51 3.20 -3.24
N SER A 31 -8.29 2.59 -4.40
CA SER A 31 -8.16 3.31 -5.66
C SER A 31 -9.47 3.98 -6.06
N SER A 32 -9.40 5.12 -6.76
CA SER A 32 -10.56 5.81 -7.32
C SER A 32 -10.24 6.48 -8.65
N GLY A 33 -11.21 6.56 -9.57
CA GLY A 33 -11.03 7.14 -10.89
C GLY A 33 -10.04 6.36 -11.77
N VAL A 34 -9.89 5.05 -11.54
CA VAL A 34 -8.91 4.18 -12.22
C VAL A 34 -9.63 3.17 -13.10
N THR A 35 -9.16 3.03 -14.35
CA THR A 35 -9.55 1.96 -15.25
C THR A 35 -8.33 1.10 -15.55
N VAL A 36 -8.48 -0.23 -15.44
CA VAL A 36 -7.41 -1.19 -15.68
C VAL A 36 -7.80 -2.10 -16.84
N GLU A 37 -6.95 -2.15 -17.86
CA GLU A 37 -7.09 -3.07 -18.99
C GLU A 37 -5.95 -4.12 -18.95
N PRO A 38 -6.27 -5.40 -18.80
CA PRO A 38 -5.27 -6.45 -18.94
C PRO A 38 -4.83 -6.56 -20.40
N LEU A 39 -3.51 -6.55 -20.65
CA LEU A 39 -2.95 -6.64 -21.99
C LEU A 39 -2.41 -8.04 -22.30
N ALA A 40 -1.58 -8.57 -21.41
CA ALA A 40 -0.97 -9.89 -21.57
C ALA A 40 -0.54 -10.45 -20.21
N GLN A 41 -0.46 -11.78 -20.16
CA GLN A 41 0.14 -12.52 -19.06
C GLN A 41 0.99 -13.65 -19.65
N VAL A 42 2.22 -13.80 -19.16
CA VAL A 42 3.15 -14.83 -19.58
C VAL A 42 3.69 -15.57 -18.38
N ASP A 43 3.50 -16.88 -18.36
CA ASP A 43 4.14 -17.74 -17.35
C ASP A 43 5.59 -17.97 -17.74
N VAL A 44 6.51 -17.70 -16.80
CA VAL A 44 7.95 -17.84 -17.01
C VAL A 44 8.51 -18.81 -16.01
N SER A 45 9.06 -19.92 -16.50
CA SER A 45 9.79 -20.89 -15.68
C SER A 45 11.30 -20.62 -15.79
N GLY A 46 11.97 -20.58 -14.63
CA GLY A 46 13.43 -20.49 -14.60
C GLY A 46 14.01 -19.12 -14.98
N PHE A 47 13.32 -18.04 -14.68
CA PHE A 47 13.85 -16.67 -14.84
C PHE A 47 14.89 -16.39 -13.76
N SER A 48 16.07 -17.01 -13.94
CA SER A 48 17.26 -16.75 -13.14
C SER A 48 17.96 -15.47 -13.66
N PRO A 49 18.48 -14.58 -12.78
CA PRO A 49 18.84 -14.84 -11.40
C PRO A 49 17.78 -14.48 -10.35
N PHE A 50 16.60 -14.02 -10.74
CA PHE A 50 15.65 -13.40 -9.81
C PHE A 50 14.79 -14.41 -9.05
N THR A 51 14.46 -15.56 -9.62
CA THR A 51 13.72 -16.61 -8.89
C THR A 51 13.89 -17.98 -9.53
N SER A 52 14.05 -19.01 -8.68
CA SER A 52 13.94 -20.42 -9.08
C SER A 52 12.48 -20.89 -9.10
N LEU A 53 11.53 -20.03 -8.71
CA LEU A 53 10.12 -20.32 -8.59
C LEU A 53 9.38 -19.92 -9.88
N PRO A 54 8.23 -20.54 -10.19
CA PRO A 54 7.35 -20.12 -11.27
C PRO A 54 6.98 -18.65 -11.10
N SER A 55 7.22 -17.85 -12.13
CA SER A 55 6.95 -16.41 -12.16
C SER A 55 5.98 -16.07 -13.26
N LYS A 56 5.28 -14.95 -13.11
CA LYS A 56 4.38 -14.37 -14.09
C LYS A 56 4.82 -12.97 -14.43
N PHE A 57 4.85 -12.68 -15.73
CA PHE A 57 4.87 -11.32 -16.25
C PHE A 57 3.44 -10.94 -16.59
N THR A 58 2.93 -9.90 -15.95
CA THR A 58 1.59 -9.36 -16.21
C THR A 58 1.72 -7.94 -16.72
N PHE A 59 1.14 -7.68 -17.88
CA PHE A 59 1.13 -6.37 -18.52
C PHE A 59 -0.26 -5.78 -18.46
N ARG A 60 -0.37 -4.53 -18.01
CA ARG A 60 -1.63 -3.78 -17.91
C ARG A 60 -1.49 -2.39 -18.49
N ARG A 61 -2.57 -1.89 -19.06
CA ARG A 61 -2.77 -0.46 -19.26
C ARG A 61 -3.63 0.06 -18.12
N ILE A 62 -3.16 1.12 -17.47
CA ILE A 62 -3.86 1.78 -16.36
C ILE A 62 -4.14 3.20 -16.81
N THR A 63 -5.40 3.62 -16.74
CA THR A 63 -5.82 5.00 -16.97
C THR A 63 -6.34 5.59 -15.66
N ILE A 64 -5.77 6.73 -15.27
CA ILE A 64 -6.14 7.46 -14.07
C ILE A 64 -6.84 8.75 -14.52
N ALA A 65 -8.12 8.90 -14.20
CA ALA A 65 -8.87 10.13 -14.48
C ALA A 65 -8.30 11.33 -13.70
N PRO A 66 -8.55 12.57 -14.11
CA PRO A 66 -8.21 13.75 -13.32
C PRO A 66 -8.70 13.64 -11.88
N GLY A 67 -7.83 13.88 -10.90
CA GLY A 67 -8.10 13.70 -9.47
C GLY A 67 -8.13 12.24 -8.99
N GLY A 68 -7.88 11.27 -9.88
CA GLY A 68 -7.85 9.84 -9.54
C GLY A 68 -6.60 9.44 -8.77
N THR A 69 -6.70 8.32 -8.07
CA THR A 69 -5.62 7.74 -7.26
C THR A 69 -5.59 6.22 -7.36
N LEU A 70 -4.39 5.65 -7.35
CA LEU A 70 -4.19 4.19 -7.26
C LEU A 70 -4.43 3.65 -5.84
N GLY A 71 -4.57 4.52 -4.82
CA GLY A 71 -4.56 4.15 -3.41
C GLY A 71 -3.14 3.88 -2.91
N TRP A 72 -2.95 3.93 -1.59
CA TRP A 72 -1.68 3.55 -1.00
C TRP A 72 -1.52 2.03 -1.01
N HIS A 73 -0.41 1.56 -1.55
CA HIS A 73 -0.14 0.13 -1.71
C HIS A 73 1.37 -0.14 -1.78
N TYR A 74 1.72 -1.40 -1.75
CA TYR A 74 3.07 -1.90 -2.06
C TYR A 74 2.97 -3.13 -2.97
N HIS A 75 4.09 -3.59 -3.46
CA HIS A 75 4.21 -4.79 -4.30
C HIS A 75 5.09 -5.83 -3.62
N ASP A 76 4.79 -7.12 -3.81
CA ASP A 76 5.66 -8.21 -3.34
C ASP A 76 6.79 -8.54 -4.34
N SER A 77 6.78 -7.88 -5.51
CA SER A 77 7.77 -8.03 -6.58
C SER A 77 7.98 -6.71 -7.31
N ASN A 78 9.09 -6.59 -8.05
CA ASN A 78 9.38 -5.37 -8.81
C ASN A 78 8.32 -5.07 -9.86
N VAL A 79 7.99 -3.78 -9.97
CA VAL A 79 7.09 -3.25 -10.99
C VAL A 79 7.83 -2.22 -11.83
N PHE A 80 7.56 -2.24 -13.13
CA PHE A 80 8.08 -1.28 -14.09
C PHE A 80 6.90 -0.63 -14.81
N ALA A 81 6.93 0.68 -14.91
CA ALA A 81 5.90 1.42 -15.62
C ALA A 81 6.49 2.47 -16.55
N VAL A 82 5.75 2.78 -17.61
CA VAL A 82 6.01 3.92 -18.48
C VAL A 82 4.73 4.75 -18.60
N VAL A 83 4.83 6.05 -18.40
CA VAL A 83 3.73 7.00 -18.64
C VAL A 83 3.66 7.24 -20.13
N THR A 84 2.49 6.99 -20.75
CA THR A 84 2.28 7.17 -22.20
C THR A 84 1.46 8.39 -22.52
N ALA A 85 0.65 8.88 -21.55
CA ALA A 85 -0.11 10.13 -21.69
C ALA A 85 -0.30 10.79 -20.31
N GLY A 86 -0.42 12.10 -20.29
CA GLY A 86 -0.62 12.89 -19.07
C GLY A 86 0.58 12.83 -18.12
N GLU A 87 0.30 12.92 -16.82
CA GLU A 87 1.29 12.92 -15.75
C GLU A 87 0.79 12.13 -14.56
N VAL A 88 1.71 11.44 -13.87
CA VAL A 88 1.44 10.75 -12.61
C VAL A 88 2.37 11.30 -11.55
N THR A 89 1.82 11.78 -10.45
CA THR A 89 2.58 12.18 -9.27
C THR A 89 2.57 11.03 -8.27
N ARG A 90 3.77 10.54 -7.95
CA ARG A 90 4.00 9.48 -6.99
C ARG A 90 4.48 10.06 -5.66
N TYR A 91 3.96 9.52 -4.56
CA TYR A 91 4.43 9.77 -3.21
C TYR A 91 4.87 8.45 -2.59
N GLU A 92 5.92 8.48 -1.83
CA GLU A 92 6.37 7.39 -0.95
C GLU A 92 6.14 7.75 0.53
N THR A 93 6.66 6.95 1.44
CA THR A 93 6.51 7.16 2.90
C THR A 93 7.19 8.43 3.42
N ASP A 94 8.13 9.02 2.66
CA ASP A 94 8.75 10.31 2.95
C ASP A 94 7.89 11.51 2.54
N CYS A 95 6.74 11.26 1.89
CA CYS A 95 5.79 12.25 1.41
C CYS A 95 6.36 13.24 0.36
N VAL A 96 7.51 12.94 -0.23
CA VAL A 96 8.12 13.77 -1.27
C VAL A 96 7.52 13.40 -2.63
N PRO A 97 6.88 14.36 -3.35
CA PRO A 97 6.30 14.07 -4.64
C PRO A 97 7.36 13.93 -5.73
N THR A 98 7.20 12.92 -6.57
CA THR A 98 7.91 12.79 -7.84
C THR A 98 6.90 12.67 -8.97
N THR A 99 6.97 13.57 -9.97
CA THR A 99 6.05 13.57 -11.11
C THR A 99 6.72 12.97 -12.34
N TYR A 100 6.02 12.05 -12.98
CA TYR A 100 6.42 11.41 -14.23
C TYR A 100 5.47 11.82 -15.34
N SER A 101 6.02 12.41 -16.39
CA SER A 101 5.29 12.84 -17.59
C SER A 101 5.38 11.79 -18.70
N ALA A 102 4.56 11.94 -19.74
CA ALA A 102 4.57 11.06 -20.91
C ALA A 102 5.98 10.88 -21.50
N GLY A 103 6.35 9.62 -21.75
CA GLY A 103 7.67 9.19 -22.19
C GLY A 103 8.65 8.84 -21.06
N GLN A 104 8.31 9.10 -19.81
CA GLN A 104 9.15 8.74 -18.68
C GLN A 104 8.77 7.37 -18.11
N GLY A 105 9.79 6.61 -17.71
CA GLY A 105 9.64 5.34 -17.03
C GLY A 105 9.94 5.46 -15.54
N LEU A 106 9.36 4.55 -14.76
CA LEU A 106 9.64 4.40 -13.34
C LEU A 106 9.74 2.92 -12.97
N SER A 107 10.45 2.65 -11.91
CA SER A 107 10.49 1.34 -11.26
C SER A 107 10.03 1.47 -9.82
N GLU A 108 9.34 0.45 -9.33
CA GLU A 108 8.84 0.37 -7.97
C GLU A 108 9.50 -0.82 -7.27
N THR A 109 10.19 -0.51 -6.18
CA THR A 109 10.82 -1.51 -5.32
C THR A 109 9.75 -2.27 -4.54
N PHE A 110 9.99 -3.53 -4.29
CA PHE A 110 9.05 -4.39 -3.58
C PHE A 110 9.24 -4.36 -2.06
N GLY A 111 8.21 -4.77 -1.36
CA GLY A 111 8.19 -4.96 0.09
C GLY A 111 7.31 -3.94 0.84
N PRO A 112 6.87 -4.30 2.05
CA PRO A 112 5.96 -3.47 2.85
C PRO A 112 6.59 -2.14 3.32
N ASP A 113 7.92 -1.99 3.26
CA ASP A 113 8.61 -0.75 3.58
C ASP A 113 8.60 0.26 2.41
N HIS A 114 8.08 -0.15 1.24
CA HIS A 114 8.01 0.65 0.01
C HIS A 114 6.57 1.03 -0.35
N VAL A 115 5.77 1.39 0.66
CA VAL A 115 4.39 1.86 0.45
C VAL A 115 4.40 3.17 -0.33
N HIS A 116 3.58 3.24 -1.37
CA HIS A 116 3.48 4.40 -2.24
C HIS A 116 2.07 4.59 -2.80
N VAL A 117 1.83 5.74 -3.42
CA VAL A 117 0.59 6.06 -4.13
C VAL A 117 0.91 6.82 -5.42
N GLY A 118 0.23 6.44 -6.50
CA GLY A 118 0.20 7.21 -7.75
C GLY A 118 -1.10 8.01 -7.84
N ARG A 119 -0.99 9.30 -8.17
CA ARG A 119 -2.14 10.21 -8.33
C ARG A 119 -2.05 10.98 -9.64
N ASN A 120 -3.17 11.20 -10.27
CA ASN A 120 -3.27 12.16 -11.36
C ASN A 120 -3.74 13.51 -10.79
N LEU A 121 -2.82 14.44 -10.61
CA LEU A 121 -3.09 15.80 -10.12
C LEU A 121 -3.36 16.78 -11.28
N GLY A 122 -3.28 16.30 -12.53
CA GLY A 122 -3.54 17.08 -13.73
C GLY A 122 -5.04 17.20 -14.07
N ASN A 123 -5.32 17.83 -15.19
CA ASN A 123 -6.68 18.07 -15.71
C ASN A 123 -7.04 17.19 -16.93
N ALA A 124 -6.13 16.30 -17.35
CA ALA A 124 -6.33 15.32 -18.40
C ALA A 124 -6.08 13.91 -17.85
N PRO A 125 -6.65 12.85 -18.46
CA PRO A 125 -6.33 11.48 -18.05
C PRO A 125 -4.83 11.18 -18.16
N ALA A 126 -4.29 10.45 -17.19
CA ALA A 126 -2.96 9.90 -17.26
C ALA A 126 -3.04 8.42 -17.63
N GLU A 127 -2.14 7.95 -18.51
CA GLU A 127 -2.08 6.57 -18.96
C GLU A 127 -0.69 5.98 -18.70
N LEU A 128 -0.66 4.76 -18.15
CA LEU A 128 0.55 3.99 -17.89
C LEU A 128 0.44 2.61 -18.52
N TYR A 129 1.56 2.14 -19.06
CA TYR A 129 1.78 0.72 -19.32
C TYR A 129 2.64 0.16 -18.20
N VAL A 130 2.15 -0.88 -17.55
CA VAL A 130 2.76 -1.42 -16.33
C VAL A 130 3.08 -2.90 -16.52
N ALA A 131 4.31 -3.28 -16.19
CA ALA A 131 4.79 -4.65 -16.17
C ALA A 131 5.05 -5.09 -14.72
N TYR A 132 4.33 -6.10 -14.28
CA TYR A 132 4.50 -6.76 -12.99
C TYR A 132 5.28 -8.05 -13.17
N VAL A 133 6.25 -8.30 -12.28
CA VAL A 133 7.04 -9.53 -12.25
C VAL A 133 6.77 -10.24 -10.94
N ASN A 134 5.72 -11.08 -10.90
CA ASN A 134 5.26 -11.71 -9.67
C ASN A 134 5.59 -13.20 -9.63
N ARG A 135 5.57 -13.79 -8.46
CA ARG A 135 5.40 -15.24 -8.32
C ARG A 135 3.99 -15.64 -8.73
N ALA A 136 3.83 -16.89 -9.16
CA ALA A 136 2.60 -17.37 -9.82
C ALA A 136 1.31 -17.15 -9.01
N ASN A 137 1.37 -17.07 -7.68
CA ASN A 137 0.19 -16.97 -6.81
C ASN A 137 0.19 -15.69 -5.94
N GLU A 138 1.08 -14.73 -6.20
CA GLU A 138 1.11 -13.46 -5.48
C GLU A 138 0.18 -12.43 -6.12
N PRO A 139 -0.44 -11.55 -5.30
CA PRO A 139 -1.22 -10.44 -5.83
C PRO A 139 -0.30 -9.45 -6.57
N LEU A 140 -0.85 -8.65 -7.47
CA LEU A 140 -0.08 -7.63 -8.19
C LEU A 140 0.27 -6.43 -7.29
N PHE A 141 -0.51 -6.19 -6.25
CA PHE A 141 -0.29 -5.16 -5.23
C PHE A 141 -1.02 -5.57 -3.95
N VAL A 142 -0.62 -4.98 -2.84
CA VAL A 142 -1.24 -5.12 -1.52
C VAL A 142 -1.60 -3.74 -1.02
N ASP A 143 -2.88 -3.51 -0.73
CA ASP A 143 -3.36 -2.24 -0.19
C ASP A 143 -2.73 -1.96 1.18
N ALA A 144 -2.39 -0.72 1.42
CA ALA A 144 -1.74 -0.27 2.65
C ALA A 144 -2.44 0.96 3.24
N PRO A 145 -2.29 1.19 4.55
CA PRO A 145 -2.66 2.46 5.17
C PRO A 145 -1.87 3.62 4.57
N ALA A 146 -2.52 4.78 4.48
CA ALA A 146 -1.80 6.00 4.13
C ALA A 146 -0.77 6.32 5.22
N PRO A 147 0.49 6.66 4.85
CA PRO A 147 1.40 7.33 5.79
C PRO A 147 0.81 8.67 6.23
N ASP A 148 1.37 9.26 7.30
CA ASP A 148 0.99 10.60 7.78
C ASP A 148 1.47 11.70 6.82
N CYS A 149 1.09 11.57 5.54
CA CYS A 149 1.35 12.58 4.51
C CYS A 149 0.27 13.66 4.51
N PRO A 150 0.62 14.94 4.29
CA PRO A 150 -0.33 16.03 4.20
C PRO A 150 -1.28 15.91 2.99
#